data_4689936f680fbb7904eec11349297253
#
_entry.id   4689936f680fbb7904eec11349297253
#
_cell.length_a   1.000
_cell.length_b   1.000
_cell.length_c   1.000
_cell.angle_alpha   90.00
_cell.angle_beta   90.00
_cell.angle_gamma   90.00
#
_symmetry.space_group_name_H-M   'P 1'
#
loop_
_entity.id
_entity.type
_entity.pdbx_description
1 polymer ?
#
loop_
_entity_poly.entity_id
_entity_poly.type
_entity_poly.pdbx_seq_one_letter_code
_entity_poly.pdbx_strand_id
1 'polypeptide(L)'
;MDTSKVTGISYLPRAVDPLMIRVLDSAGAAILEGPRGCGKTMTGLAHASSYTLLDTPEAQTAAEIDPRLLLAGASPRLLDEWQLIPQIWNLARREVDFSSEPGRFILTGSAVPAADPIRHTGAARFI
;
A
#
# COMPACT_ATOMS: atom_id res chain seq x y z
N MET A 1 -2.30 -10.76 -7.40
CA MET A 1 -0.90 -11.16 -7.74
C MET A 1 -0.56 -12.46 -7.03
N ASP A 2 0.18 -13.29 -7.69
CA ASP A 2 0.66 -14.51 -7.06
C ASP A 2 1.80 -14.16 -6.09
N THR A 3 1.52 -14.23 -4.79
CA THR A 3 2.50 -13.88 -3.76
C THR A 3 3.70 -14.80 -3.73
N SER A 4 3.55 -16.04 -4.20
CA SER A 4 4.67 -17.00 -4.19
C SER A 4 5.81 -16.58 -5.12
N LYS A 5 5.53 -15.81 -6.16
CA LYS A 5 6.56 -15.28 -7.06
C LYS A 5 7.40 -14.18 -6.43
N VAL A 6 6.90 -13.51 -5.40
CA VAL A 6 7.58 -12.42 -4.71
C VAL A 6 8.26 -12.93 -3.44
N THR A 7 7.56 -13.73 -2.65
CA THR A 7 7.99 -14.13 -1.30
C THR A 7 8.42 -15.60 -1.20
N GLY A 8 8.09 -16.42 -2.20
CA GLY A 8 8.27 -17.86 -2.14
C GLY A 8 7.23 -18.59 -1.29
N ILE A 9 6.22 -17.88 -0.79
CA ILE A 9 5.18 -18.41 0.08
C ILE A 9 3.82 -18.20 -0.57
N SER A 10 2.99 -19.26 -0.62
CA SER A 10 1.62 -19.16 -1.11
C SER A 10 0.75 -18.41 -0.09
N TYR A 11 -0.11 -17.53 -0.59
CA TYR A 11 -1.04 -16.78 0.25
C TYR A 11 -2.21 -17.69 0.68
N LEU A 12 -2.49 -17.69 1.98
CA LEU A 12 -3.67 -18.36 2.52
C LEU A 12 -4.77 -17.29 2.72
N PRO A 13 -6.02 -17.54 2.26
CA PRO A 13 -7.10 -16.59 2.43
C PRO A 13 -7.30 -16.19 3.89
N ARG A 14 -7.65 -14.93 4.10
CA ARG A 14 -7.81 -14.33 5.43
C ARG A 14 -9.17 -13.65 5.57
N ALA A 15 -9.57 -13.44 6.84
CA ALA A 15 -10.83 -12.78 7.14
C ALA A 15 -10.92 -11.36 6.58
N VAL A 16 -9.77 -10.69 6.40
CA VAL A 16 -9.72 -9.32 5.87
C VAL A 16 -9.97 -9.26 4.36
N ASP A 17 -9.85 -10.36 3.62
CA ASP A 17 -9.91 -10.34 2.17
C ASP A 17 -11.23 -9.78 1.61
N PRO A 18 -12.42 -10.17 2.11
CA PRO A 18 -13.66 -9.57 1.60
C PRO A 18 -13.74 -8.07 1.83
N LEU A 19 -13.17 -7.59 2.93
CA LEU A 19 -13.12 -6.16 3.21
C LEU A 19 -12.16 -5.43 2.26
N MET A 20 -11.01 -6.03 1.97
CA MET A 20 -10.07 -5.49 0.98
C MET A 20 -10.75 -5.29 -0.38
N ILE A 21 -11.45 -6.29 -0.85
CA ILE A 21 -12.15 -6.23 -2.12
C ILE A 21 -13.14 -5.07 -2.13
N ARG A 22 -13.95 -4.94 -1.07
CA ARG A 22 -14.95 -3.86 -0.98
C ARG A 22 -14.32 -2.48 -0.93
N VAL A 23 -13.23 -2.33 -0.17
CA VAL A 23 -12.53 -1.04 -0.07
C VAL A 23 -11.92 -0.66 -1.41
N LEU A 24 -11.26 -1.59 -2.09
CA LEU A 24 -10.64 -1.33 -3.39
C LEU A 24 -11.66 -1.06 -4.49
N ASP A 25 -12.88 -1.58 -4.35
CA ASP A 25 -13.96 -1.30 -5.30
C ASP A 25 -14.58 0.09 -5.11
N SER A 26 -14.43 0.70 -3.95
CA SER A 26 -15.15 1.93 -3.60
C SER A 26 -14.25 3.10 -3.22
N ALA A 27 -13.01 2.86 -2.81
CA ALA A 27 -12.07 3.91 -2.39
C ALA A 27 -10.84 3.93 -3.29
N GLY A 28 -10.19 5.08 -3.39
CA GLY A 28 -8.99 5.23 -4.21
C GLY A 28 -7.79 4.49 -3.66
N ALA A 29 -7.73 4.30 -2.36
CA ALA A 29 -6.64 3.57 -1.71
C ALA A 29 -7.14 2.82 -0.48
N ALA A 30 -6.48 1.73 -0.15
CA ALA A 30 -6.68 0.97 1.07
C ALA A 30 -5.41 1.05 1.91
N ILE A 31 -5.57 1.14 3.23
CA ILE A 31 -4.45 1.18 4.16
C ILE A 31 -4.55 -0.01 5.11
N LEU A 32 -3.47 -0.79 5.15
CA LEU A 32 -3.32 -1.90 6.07
C LEU A 32 -2.33 -1.49 7.15
N GLU A 33 -2.78 -1.39 8.39
CA GLU A 33 -1.93 -1.05 9.51
C GLU A 33 -1.94 -2.17 10.54
N GLY A 34 -0.82 -2.34 11.22
CA GLY A 34 -0.68 -3.32 12.27
C GLY A 34 0.78 -3.55 12.62
N PRO A 35 1.04 -4.35 13.66
CA PRO A 35 2.41 -4.64 14.07
C PRO A 35 3.14 -5.46 13.01
N ARG A 36 4.46 -5.42 13.05
CA ARG A 36 5.29 -6.27 12.20
C ARG A 36 4.92 -7.74 12.42
N GLY A 37 4.94 -8.50 11.33
CA GLY A 37 4.65 -9.93 11.38
C GLY A 37 3.18 -10.30 11.39
N CYS A 38 2.26 -9.32 11.29
CA CYS A 38 0.83 -9.64 11.23
C CYS A 38 0.36 -10.02 9.81
N GLY A 39 1.26 -10.04 8.85
CA GLY A 39 0.94 -10.51 7.49
C GLY A 39 0.43 -9.43 6.53
N LYS A 40 0.63 -8.16 6.83
CA LYS A 40 0.18 -7.05 5.97
C LYS A 40 0.73 -7.13 4.55
N THR A 41 2.02 -7.38 4.43
CA THR A 41 2.69 -7.46 3.12
C THR A 41 2.07 -8.54 2.26
N MET A 42 1.84 -9.72 2.82
CA MET A 42 1.23 -10.83 2.09
C MET A 42 -0.20 -10.50 1.65
N THR A 43 -0.98 -9.89 2.52
CA THR A 43 -2.34 -9.47 2.19
C THR A 43 -2.31 -8.40 1.10
N GLY A 44 -1.44 -7.40 1.22
CA GLY A 44 -1.28 -6.38 0.19
C GLY A 44 -0.91 -6.95 -1.16
N LEU A 45 0.08 -7.84 -1.20
CA LEU A 45 0.51 -8.49 -2.44
C LEU A 45 -0.61 -9.31 -3.08
N ALA A 46 -1.41 -10.00 -2.26
CA ALA A 46 -2.49 -10.84 -2.79
C ALA A 46 -3.52 -10.02 -3.58
N HIS A 47 -3.74 -8.78 -3.21
CA HIS A 47 -4.73 -7.90 -3.85
C HIS A 47 -4.12 -6.90 -4.83
N ALA A 48 -2.80 -6.85 -4.96
CA ALA A 48 -2.12 -5.89 -5.82
C ALA A 48 -1.84 -6.44 -7.21
N SER A 49 -1.74 -5.54 -8.18
CA SER A 49 -1.29 -5.86 -9.55
C SER A 49 0.16 -5.45 -9.80
N SER A 50 0.70 -4.58 -8.99
CA SER A 50 2.12 -4.21 -8.97
C SER A 50 2.52 -3.82 -7.55
N TYR A 51 3.80 -3.69 -7.29
CA TYR A 51 4.26 -3.40 -5.94
C TYR A 51 5.61 -2.70 -5.91
N THR A 52 5.86 -1.99 -4.81
CA THR A 52 7.18 -1.53 -4.42
C THR A 52 7.36 -1.79 -2.93
N LEU A 53 8.45 -2.45 -2.56
CA LEU A 53 8.81 -2.68 -1.17
C LEU A 53 9.75 -1.53 -0.75
N LEU A 54 9.23 -0.62 0.07
CA LEU A 54 9.92 0.63 0.39
C LEU A 54 11.07 0.47 1.38
N ASP A 55 11.25 -0.71 1.94
CA ASP A 55 12.39 -1.04 2.80
C ASP A 55 13.63 -1.52 2.04
N THR A 56 13.61 -1.45 0.71
CA THR A 56 14.74 -1.88 -0.12
C THR A 56 15.65 -0.70 -0.46
N PRO A 57 16.97 -0.94 -0.69
CA PRO A 57 17.87 0.11 -1.14
C PRO A 57 17.46 0.73 -2.48
N GLU A 58 16.91 -0.07 -3.38
CA GLU A 58 16.44 0.40 -4.69
C GLU A 58 15.32 1.43 -4.55
N ALA A 59 14.38 1.17 -3.65
CA ALA A 59 13.28 2.11 -3.39
C ALA A 59 13.81 3.41 -2.76
N GLN A 60 14.73 3.31 -1.82
CA GLN A 60 15.34 4.48 -1.19
C GLN A 60 16.08 5.35 -2.23
N THR A 61 16.84 4.72 -3.12
CA THR A 61 17.53 5.43 -4.19
C THR A 61 16.55 6.11 -5.15
N ALA A 62 15.49 5.41 -5.55
CA ALA A 62 14.46 5.98 -6.42
C ALA A 62 13.78 7.19 -5.75
N ALA A 63 13.53 7.11 -4.44
CA ALA A 63 12.93 8.20 -3.69
C ALA A 63 13.82 9.44 -3.64
N GLU A 64 15.14 9.26 -3.58
CA GLU A 64 16.08 10.37 -3.61
C GLU A 64 16.09 11.08 -4.97
N ILE A 65 15.89 10.33 -6.04
CA ILE A 65 15.82 10.89 -7.39
C ILE A 65 14.49 11.60 -7.59
N ASP A 66 13.39 10.86 -7.41
CA ASP A 66 12.02 11.38 -7.52
C ASP A 66 11.07 10.36 -6.90
N PRO A 67 10.48 10.65 -5.72
CA PRO A 67 9.60 9.69 -5.06
C PRO A 67 8.38 9.31 -5.91
N ARG A 68 7.99 10.11 -6.90
CA ARG A 68 6.87 9.77 -7.80
C ARG A 68 7.15 8.54 -8.64
N LEU A 69 8.42 8.19 -8.83
CA LEU A 69 8.79 6.97 -9.56
C LEU A 69 8.25 5.71 -8.86
N LEU A 70 8.07 5.77 -7.54
CA LEU A 70 7.57 4.64 -6.77
C LEU A 70 6.09 4.37 -6.98
N LEU A 71 5.35 5.34 -7.50
CA LEU A 71 3.91 5.22 -7.73
C LEU A 71 3.55 4.60 -9.07
N ALA A 72 4.50 4.49 -9.98
CA ALA A 72 4.23 4.03 -11.34
C ALA A 72 4.10 2.50 -11.39
N GLY A 73 2.99 2.03 -11.91
CA GLY A 73 2.71 0.61 -12.06
C GLY A 73 1.22 0.31 -12.14
N ALA A 74 0.88 -0.93 -12.45
CA ALA A 74 -0.50 -1.34 -12.57
C ALA A 74 -1.24 -1.24 -11.23
N SER A 75 -2.48 -0.81 -11.27
CA SER A 75 -3.35 -0.69 -10.08
C SER A 75 -4.12 -1.98 -9.84
N PRO A 76 -4.38 -2.34 -8.59
CA PRO A 76 -3.90 -1.69 -7.37
C PRO A 76 -2.39 -1.87 -7.21
N ARG A 77 -1.71 -0.80 -6.83
CA ARG A 77 -0.27 -0.85 -6.59
C ARG A 77 0.02 -0.86 -5.09
N LEU A 78 0.77 -1.84 -4.63
CA LEU A 78 1.18 -1.95 -3.23
C LEU A 78 2.40 -1.06 -2.97
N LEU A 79 2.30 -0.23 -1.96
CA LEU A 79 3.41 0.54 -1.40
C LEU A 79 3.63 0.04 0.03
N ASP A 80 4.60 -0.85 0.18
CA ASP A 80 4.81 -1.60 1.43
C ASP A 80 5.73 -0.81 2.37
N GLU A 81 5.28 -0.66 3.64
CA GLU A 81 6.01 0.08 4.67
C GLU A 81 6.17 1.57 4.30
N TRP A 82 5.05 2.24 4.02
CA TRP A 82 5.04 3.63 3.55
C TRP A 82 5.75 4.60 4.50
N GLN A 83 5.77 4.31 5.81
CA GLN A 83 6.39 5.21 6.79
C GLN A 83 7.89 5.37 6.61
N LEU A 84 8.54 4.48 5.86
CA LEU A 84 9.97 4.58 5.55
C LEU A 84 10.26 5.66 4.51
N ILE A 85 9.26 6.05 3.72
CA ILE A 85 9.33 7.16 2.77
C ILE A 85 8.04 7.97 2.94
N PRO A 86 7.95 8.80 4.00
CA PRO A 86 6.66 9.42 4.38
C PRO A 86 6.02 10.29 3.31
N GLN A 87 6.79 10.88 2.41
CA GLN A 87 6.24 11.70 1.33
C GLN A 87 5.37 10.91 0.37
N ILE A 88 5.47 9.59 0.36
CA ILE A 88 4.64 8.70 -0.46
C ILE A 88 3.15 8.88 -0.13
N TRP A 89 2.83 9.11 1.14
CA TRP A 89 1.43 9.29 1.56
C TRP A 89 0.75 10.42 0.80
N ASN A 90 1.37 11.61 0.81
CA ASN A 90 0.77 12.76 0.13
C ASN A 90 0.78 12.63 -1.39
N LEU A 91 1.80 12.00 -1.95
CA LEU A 91 1.87 11.78 -3.38
C LEU A 91 0.77 10.83 -3.85
N ALA A 92 0.58 9.71 -3.13
CA ALA A 92 -0.49 8.77 -3.45
C ALA A 92 -1.86 9.41 -3.27
N ARG A 93 -2.06 10.18 -2.20
CA ARG A 93 -3.31 10.89 -1.96
C ARG A 93 -3.64 11.85 -3.10
N ARG A 94 -2.66 12.59 -3.59
CA ARG A 94 -2.87 13.51 -4.72
C ARG A 94 -3.32 12.76 -5.97
N GLU A 95 -2.71 11.63 -6.27
CA GLU A 95 -3.12 10.84 -7.43
C GLU A 95 -4.54 10.31 -7.27
N VAL A 96 -4.91 9.91 -6.06
CA VAL A 96 -6.29 9.49 -5.77
C VAL A 96 -7.26 10.65 -5.94
N ASP A 97 -6.90 11.83 -5.43
CA ASP A 97 -7.77 13.01 -5.50
C ASP A 97 -7.98 13.49 -6.94
N PHE A 98 -7.00 13.33 -7.80
CA PHE A 98 -7.10 13.74 -9.20
C PHE A 98 -7.64 12.65 -10.13
N SER A 99 -7.97 11.48 -9.59
CA SER A 99 -8.53 10.37 -10.34
C SER A 99 -9.88 10.01 -9.76
N SER A 100 -10.84 9.69 -10.62
CA SER A 100 -12.14 9.17 -10.17
C SER A 100 -12.14 7.64 -10.07
N GLU A 101 -11.03 6.98 -10.41
CA GLU A 101 -10.96 5.53 -10.41
C GLU A 101 -10.66 4.99 -9.00
N PRO A 102 -11.42 3.97 -8.54
CA PRO A 102 -11.11 3.29 -7.28
C PRO A 102 -9.95 2.31 -7.44
N GLY A 103 -9.42 1.83 -6.30
CA GLY A 103 -8.46 0.74 -6.32
C GLY A 103 -7.10 1.12 -6.87
N ARG A 104 -6.63 2.34 -6.63
CA ARG A 104 -5.33 2.79 -7.15
C ARG A 104 -4.17 2.25 -6.34
N PHE A 105 -4.25 2.34 -5.02
CA PHE A 105 -3.12 1.99 -4.15
C PHE A 105 -3.54 1.16 -2.95
N ILE A 106 -2.58 0.35 -2.47
CA ILE A 106 -2.63 -0.32 -1.17
C ILE A 106 -1.37 0.12 -0.43
N LEU A 107 -1.52 0.74 0.74
CA LEU A 107 -0.39 1.14 1.57
C LEU A 107 -0.37 0.30 2.83
N THR A 108 0.80 -0.24 3.16
CA THR A 108 0.97 -0.93 4.44
C THR A 108 1.87 -0.12 5.34
N GLY A 109 1.62 -0.16 6.64
CA GLY A 109 2.45 0.53 7.63
C GLY A 109 2.49 -0.22 8.94
N SER A 110 3.59 -0.09 9.65
CA SER A 110 3.82 -0.70 10.96
C SER A 110 3.92 0.37 12.03
N ALA A 111 3.27 0.13 13.19
CA ALA A 111 3.43 0.94 14.41
C ALA A 111 3.31 2.46 14.17
N VAL A 112 2.33 2.89 13.38
CA VAL A 112 2.14 4.30 13.06
C VAL A 112 1.58 5.05 14.26
N PRO A 113 2.17 6.20 14.66
CA PRO A 113 1.64 6.99 15.77
C PRO A 113 0.20 7.43 15.53
N ALA A 114 -0.63 7.37 16.58
CA ALA A 114 -2.05 7.70 16.48
C ALA A 114 -2.30 9.16 16.10
N ALA A 115 -1.35 10.04 16.34
CA ALA A 115 -1.49 11.49 16.14
C ALA A 115 -0.88 11.99 14.84
N ASP A 116 -0.64 11.14 13.87
CA ASP A 116 -0.04 11.54 12.60
C ASP A 116 -1.09 12.23 11.70
N PRO A 117 -0.98 13.55 11.47
CA PRO A 117 -2.00 14.28 10.70
C PRO A 117 -2.00 13.98 9.21
N ILE A 118 -0.95 13.41 8.66
CA ILE A 118 -0.91 13.10 7.23
C ILE A 118 -1.76 11.89 6.84
N ARG A 119 -2.31 11.18 7.82
CA ARG A 119 -3.10 9.97 7.58
C ARG A 119 -4.57 10.23 7.31
N HIS A 120 -4.95 11.47 7.15
CA HIS A 120 -6.36 11.85 7.21
C HIS A 120 -6.98 12.05 5.87
N THR A 121 -6.98 11.52 4.87
CA THR A 121 -7.85 11.77 3.71
C THR A 121 -7.57 10.84 2.55
N GLY A 122 -8.59 10.57 1.79
CA GLY A 122 -8.49 9.89 0.51
C GLY A 122 -8.28 8.38 0.60
N ALA A 123 -8.30 7.80 1.81
CA ALA A 123 -8.06 6.38 1.99
C ALA A 123 -8.94 5.79 3.08
N ALA A 124 -9.31 4.53 2.92
CA ALA A 124 -9.98 3.76 3.95
C ALA A 124 -8.94 3.01 4.79
N ARG A 125 -9.17 2.93 6.10
CA ARG A 125 -8.25 2.27 7.03
C ARG A 125 -8.85 1.00 7.60
N PHE A 126 -8.05 -0.06 7.69
CA PHE A 126 -8.38 -1.25 8.45
C PHE A 126 -7.10 -2.03 8.75
N ILE A 127 -7.21 -3.00 9.64
CA ILE A 127 -6.06 -3.81 10.06
C ILE A 127 -6.25 -5.25 9.64
#